data_10cf112c407f9bae3d211af8a1fc8cca
#
_entry.id   10cf112c407f9bae3d211af8a1fc8cca
#
_cell.length_a   1.000
_cell.length_b   1.000
_cell.length_c   1.000
_cell.angle_alpha   90.00
_cell.angle_beta   90.00
_cell.angle_gamma   90.00
#
_symmetry.space_group_name_H-M   'P 1'
#
loop_
_entity.id
_entity.type
_entity.pdbx_description
1 polymer ?
#
loop_
_entity_poly.entity_id
_entity_poly.type
_entity_poly.pdbx_seq_one_letter_code
_entity_poly.pdbx_strand_id
1 'polypeptide(L)'
;MNEICWLPELEYLAQYENIWSIYESALYSIFKSDFIDSYPLYKNTRVNVKHYPIEYGKEEAFFHTTCKDYTGNGARVPDFRRCERIRWVRAFIENYDCDLSKCEDCDGVKVWNEPYKSKTRVHLLLEEERYMVVLEERKGYF
;
A
#
# COMPACT_ATOMS: atom_id res chain seq x y z
N MET A 1 21.89 1.09 13.61
CA MET A 1 20.69 1.60 12.96
C MET A 1 19.88 0.44 12.42
N ASN A 2 18.65 0.33 12.85
CA ASN A 2 17.82 -0.82 12.50
C ASN A 2 17.05 -0.56 11.23
N GLU A 3 17.62 -0.96 10.10
CA GLU A 3 16.89 -0.90 8.83
C GLU A 3 16.18 -2.23 8.62
N ILE A 4 14.90 -2.15 8.26
CA ILE A 4 14.14 -3.34 7.92
C ILE A 4 14.56 -3.78 6.53
N CYS A 5 15.09 -4.98 6.40
CA CYS A 5 15.85 -5.42 5.23
C CYS A 5 15.05 -5.47 3.91
N TRP A 6 13.72 -5.58 3.99
CA TRP A 6 12.88 -5.67 2.79
C TRP A 6 12.11 -4.38 2.48
N LEU A 7 12.21 -3.35 3.33
CA LEU A 7 11.47 -2.11 3.09
C LEU A 7 12.08 -1.35 1.93
N PRO A 8 11.26 -0.99 0.91
CA PRO A 8 11.75 -0.18 -0.19
C PRO A 8 12.07 1.24 0.25
N GLU A 9 12.86 1.93 -0.56
CA GLU A 9 13.14 3.34 -0.35
C GLU A 9 11.89 4.18 -0.57
N LEU A 10 11.87 5.35 0.07
CA LEU A 10 10.78 6.29 -0.07
C LEU A 10 10.91 7.08 -1.37
N GLU A 11 9.76 7.42 -1.96
CA GLU A 11 9.70 8.25 -3.17
C GLU A 11 9.29 9.66 -2.76
N TYR A 12 10.22 10.60 -2.85
CA TYR A 12 9.99 11.97 -2.39
C TYR A 12 9.64 12.90 -3.53
N LEU A 13 8.77 13.86 -3.28
CA LEU A 13 8.43 14.91 -4.23
C LEU A 13 9.67 15.66 -4.71
N ALA A 14 10.64 15.88 -3.83
CA ALA A 14 11.87 16.58 -4.17
C ALA A 14 12.68 15.88 -5.26
N GLN A 15 12.54 14.56 -5.42
CA GLN A 15 13.21 13.82 -6.49
C GLN A 15 12.65 14.15 -7.87
N TYR A 16 11.50 14.82 -7.91
CA TYR A 16 10.78 15.19 -9.14
C TYR A 16 10.63 16.69 -9.24
N GLU A 17 11.66 17.42 -8.82
CA GLU A 17 11.75 18.88 -8.90
C GLU A 17 10.62 19.60 -8.17
N ASN A 18 10.00 18.94 -7.19
CA ASN A 18 8.85 19.46 -6.45
C ASN A 18 7.64 19.78 -7.35
N ILE A 19 7.55 19.12 -8.51
CA ILE A 19 6.43 19.32 -9.44
C ILE A 19 5.45 18.18 -9.28
N TRP A 20 4.25 18.50 -8.80
CA TRP A 20 3.23 17.48 -8.50
C TRP A 20 2.88 16.61 -9.70
N SER A 21 2.69 17.19 -10.90
CA SER A 21 2.30 16.42 -12.06
C SER A 21 3.34 15.36 -12.44
N ILE A 22 4.62 15.68 -12.28
CA ILE A 22 5.70 14.75 -12.54
C ILE A 22 5.72 13.66 -11.47
N TYR A 23 5.57 14.06 -10.22
CA TYR A 23 5.54 13.15 -9.09
C TYR A 23 4.35 12.17 -9.21
N GLU A 24 3.16 12.69 -9.48
CA GLU A 24 1.97 11.86 -9.62
C GLU A 24 2.14 10.84 -10.74
N SER A 25 2.70 11.25 -11.88
CA SER A 25 2.96 10.33 -12.99
C SER A 25 3.94 9.22 -12.60
N ALA A 26 4.96 9.56 -11.84
CA ALA A 26 5.93 8.57 -11.34
C ALA A 26 5.26 7.61 -10.34
N LEU A 27 4.45 8.13 -9.43
CA LEU A 27 3.71 7.31 -8.46
C LEU A 27 2.77 6.35 -9.19
N TYR A 28 2.06 6.83 -10.20
CA TYR A 28 1.16 5.97 -10.96
C TYR A 28 1.91 4.87 -11.71
N SER A 29 3.09 5.17 -12.25
CA SER A 29 3.92 4.16 -12.91
C SER A 29 4.33 3.06 -11.92
N ILE A 30 4.66 3.42 -10.70
CA ILE A 30 5.00 2.47 -9.65
C ILE A 30 3.77 1.61 -9.30
N PHE A 31 2.63 2.25 -9.08
CA PHE A 31 1.38 1.56 -8.78
C PHE A 31 1.02 0.58 -9.90
N LYS A 32 1.12 1.02 -11.14
CA LYS A 32 0.79 0.20 -12.30
C LYS A 32 1.70 -1.03 -12.37
N SER A 33 3.00 -0.83 -12.18
CA SER A 33 3.95 -1.93 -12.17
C SER A 33 3.65 -2.93 -11.06
N ASP A 34 3.30 -2.44 -9.86
CA ASP A 34 3.09 -3.29 -8.70
C ASP A 34 1.76 -4.03 -8.72
N PHE A 35 0.70 -3.46 -9.31
CA PHE A 35 -0.66 -3.97 -9.14
C PHE A 35 -1.45 -4.16 -10.43
N ILE A 36 -1.01 -3.61 -11.56
CA ILE A 36 -1.73 -3.74 -12.83
C ILE A 36 -0.97 -4.65 -13.78
N ASP A 37 0.30 -4.36 -14.02
CA ASP A 37 1.14 -5.15 -14.93
C ASP A 37 1.63 -6.45 -14.29
N SER A 38 1.59 -6.51 -12.96
CA SER A 38 1.89 -7.69 -12.17
C SER A 38 1.00 -7.65 -10.93
N TYR A 39 1.17 -8.60 -10.02
CA TYR A 39 0.39 -8.61 -8.78
C TYR A 39 1.19 -9.27 -7.67
N PRO A 40 0.98 -8.84 -6.42
CA PRO A 40 1.57 -9.54 -5.29
C PRO A 40 0.72 -10.74 -4.90
N LEU A 41 1.33 -11.66 -4.17
CA LEU A 41 0.61 -12.81 -3.60
C LEU A 41 0.58 -12.65 -2.09
N TYR A 42 -0.60 -12.91 -1.51
CA TYR A 42 -0.77 -13.04 -0.07
C TYR A 42 -1.18 -14.48 0.22
N LYS A 43 -0.33 -15.22 0.94
CA LYS A 43 -0.55 -16.65 1.21
C LYS A 43 -0.88 -17.42 -0.06
N ASN A 44 -0.07 -17.17 -1.12
CA ASN A 44 -0.21 -17.78 -2.44
C ASN A 44 -1.51 -17.42 -3.19
N THR A 45 -2.22 -16.40 -2.73
CA THR A 45 -3.43 -15.93 -3.39
C THR A 45 -3.17 -14.55 -3.99
N ARG A 46 -3.56 -14.37 -5.24
CA ARG A 46 -3.41 -13.09 -5.94
C ARG A 46 -4.16 -11.99 -5.20
N VAL A 47 -3.50 -10.86 -4.99
CA VAL A 47 -4.14 -9.66 -4.47
C VAL A 47 -4.55 -8.78 -5.65
N ASN A 48 -5.83 -8.48 -5.72
CA ASN A 48 -6.40 -7.61 -6.75
C ASN A 48 -6.60 -6.20 -6.20
N VAL A 49 -6.73 -5.24 -7.07
CA VAL A 49 -6.99 -3.87 -6.67
C VAL A 49 -8.37 -3.43 -7.14
N LYS A 50 -8.93 -2.45 -6.45
CA LYS A 50 -10.20 -1.88 -6.84
C LYS A 50 -9.99 -0.96 -8.03
N HIS A 51 -10.60 -1.30 -9.17
CA HIS A 51 -10.46 -0.55 -10.41
C HIS A 51 -11.41 0.62 -10.49
N TYR A 52 -12.65 0.44 -10.10
CA TYR A 52 -13.71 1.43 -10.33
C TYR A 52 -14.12 2.11 -9.04
N PRO A 53 -14.53 3.38 -9.09
CA PRO A 53 -14.60 4.22 -10.30
C PRO A 53 -13.21 4.64 -10.78
N ILE A 54 -13.10 4.84 -12.11
CA ILE A 54 -11.86 5.36 -12.69
C ILE A 54 -11.98 6.87 -12.79
N GLU A 55 -11.00 7.59 -12.27
CA GLU A 55 -10.95 9.06 -12.31
C GLU A 55 -9.62 9.48 -12.92
N TYR A 56 -9.67 10.44 -13.83
CA TYR A 56 -8.47 10.95 -14.50
C TYR A 56 -7.64 9.82 -15.14
N GLY A 57 -8.31 8.77 -15.62
CA GLY A 57 -7.64 7.64 -16.24
C GLY A 57 -6.94 6.68 -15.28
N LYS A 58 -7.20 6.81 -13.97
CA LYS A 58 -6.53 6.01 -12.94
C LYS A 58 -7.54 5.26 -12.07
N GLU A 59 -7.12 4.09 -11.63
CA GLU A 59 -7.95 3.20 -10.82
C GLU A 59 -8.21 3.77 -9.42
N GLU A 60 -9.34 3.40 -8.83
CA GLU A 60 -9.74 3.80 -7.49
C GLU A 60 -8.66 3.48 -6.45
N ALA A 61 -8.05 2.29 -6.54
CA ALA A 61 -7.05 1.86 -5.58
C ALA A 61 -5.81 2.77 -5.58
N PHE A 62 -5.48 3.37 -6.72
CA PHE A 62 -4.36 4.31 -6.77
C PHE A 62 -4.61 5.49 -5.82
N PHE A 63 -5.82 6.01 -5.84
CA PHE A 63 -6.16 7.15 -4.97
C PHE A 63 -6.21 6.75 -3.50
N HIS A 64 -6.60 5.53 -3.19
CA HIS A 64 -6.53 5.03 -1.81
C HIS A 64 -5.09 4.93 -1.30
N THR A 65 -4.14 4.67 -2.19
CA THR A 65 -2.73 4.57 -1.78
C THR A 65 -2.02 5.90 -1.70
N THR A 66 -2.57 6.96 -2.30
CA THR A 66 -1.89 8.26 -2.39
C THR A 66 -2.63 9.41 -1.75
N CYS A 67 -3.93 9.27 -1.51
CA CYS A 67 -4.77 10.37 -1.06
C CYS A 67 -5.53 10.00 0.21
N LYS A 68 -6.08 11.03 0.86
CA LYS A 68 -7.02 10.86 1.96
C LYS A 68 -8.26 11.69 1.69
N ASP A 69 -9.38 11.31 2.29
CA ASP A 69 -10.61 12.10 2.28
C ASP A 69 -10.55 13.09 3.44
N TYR A 70 -10.12 14.28 3.15
CA TYR A 70 -9.86 15.30 4.16
C TYR A 70 -11.13 15.91 4.73
N THR A 71 -12.16 16.05 3.91
CA THR A 71 -13.37 16.77 4.28
C THR A 71 -14.54 15.87 4.65
N GLY A 72 -14.42 14.57 4.45
CA GLY A 72 -15.50 13.63 4.67
C GLY A 72 -16.58 13.65 3.59
N ASN A 73 -16.38 14.41 2.53
CA ASN A 73 -17.35 14.54 1.43
C ASN A 73 -16.88 13.89 0.14
N GLY A 74 -15.84 13.06 0.23
CA GLY A 74 -15.29 12.37 -0.94
C GLY A 74 -14.22 13.15 -1.69
N ALA A 75 -13.88 14.35 -1.24
CA ALA A 75 -12.81 15.13 -1.85
C ALA A 75 -11.46 14.48 -1.53
N ARG A 76 -10.68 14.19 -2.58
CA ARG A 76 -9.39 13.52 -2.42
C ARG A 76 -8.26 14.52 -2.35
N VAL A 77 -7.48 14.43 -1.30
CA VAL A 77 -6.33 15.30 -1.07
C VAL A 77 -5.08 14.43 -1.01
N PRO A 78 -4.03 14.76 -1.77
CA PRO A 78 -2.78 13.99 -1.68
C PRO A 78 -2.26 13.95 -0.25
N ASP A 79 -1.85 12.77 0.17
CA ASP A 79 -1.21 12.53 1.46
C ASP A 79 0.23 12.15 1.17
N PHE A 80 1.15 13.08 1.41
CA PHE A 80 2.55 12.87 1.03
C PHE A 80 3.19 11.69 1.76
N ARG A 81 2.78 11.43 3.00
CA ARG A 81 3.29 10.27 3.72
C ARG A 81 2.90 8.97 2.99
N ARG A 82 1.66 8.90 2.47
CA ARG A 82 1.23 7.75 1.66
C ARG A 82 1.97 7.70 0.33
N CYS A 83 2.08 8.85 -0.34
CA CYS A 83 2.79 8.93 -1.61
C CYS A 83 4.23 8.42 -1.48
N GLU A 84 4.92 8.88 -0.44
CA GLU A 84 6.31 8.50 -0.21
C GLU A 84 6.48 7.00 -0.02
N ARG A 85 5.46 6.33 0.50
CA ARG A 85 5.47 4.91 0.85
C ARG A 85 4.74 4.03 -0.16
N ILE A 86 4.54 4.51 -1.37
CA ILE A 86 3.74 3.77 -2.36
C ILE A 86 4.29 2.36 -2.64
N ARG A 87 5.60 2.18 -2.61
CA ARG A 87 6.23 0.87 -2.82
C ARG A 87 6.02 -0.07 -1.64
N TRP A 88 5.70 0.47 -0.47
CA TRP A 88 5.56 -0.31 0.75
C TRP A 88 4.31 -1.20 0.72
N VAL A 89 3.27 -0.80 0.01
CA VAL A 89 2.04 -1.58 -0.04
C VAL A 89 2.30 -2.99 -0.53
N ARG A 90 2.95 -3.12 -1.68
CA ARG A 90 3.30 -4.45 -2.22
C ARG A 90 4.30 -5.17 -1.33
N ALA A 91 5.29 -4.46 -0.82
CA ALA A 91 6.31 -5.05 0.04
C ALA A 91 5.71 -5.66 1.31
N PHE A 92 4.75 -4.98 1.95
CA PHE A 92 4.05 -5.50 3.13
C PHE A 92 3.29 -6.77 2.80
N ILE A 93 2.61 -6.80 1.66
CA ILE A 93 1.84 -7.97 1.23
C ILE A 93 2.77 -9.17 1.03
N GLU A 94 3.91 -8.95 0.40
CA GLU A 94 4.85 -10.03 0.09
C GLU A 94 5.66 -10.49 1.30
N ASN A 95 5.77 -9.64 2.33
CA ASN A 95 6.55 -9.93 3.53
C ASN A 95 5.68 -10.05 4.78
N TYR A 96 4.43 -10.45 4.61
CA TYR A 96 3.46 -10.57 5.71
C TYR A 96 3.93 -11.51 6.82
N ASP A 97 4.76 -12.48 6.48
CA ASP A 97 5.25 -13.50 7.41
C ASP A 97 6.61 -13.16 8.02
N CYS A 98 7.09 -11.94 7.83
CA CYS A 98 8.33 -11.51 8.43
C CYS A 98 8.19 -11.41 9.94
N ASP A 99 9.14 -12.00 10.67
CA ASP A 99 9.20 -11.94 12.12
C ASP A 99 10.66 -11.99 12.57
N LEU A 100 10.88 -12.02 13.88
CA LEU A 100 12.23 -12.03 14.46
C LEU A 100 13.06 -13.23 14.01
N SER A 101 12.42 -14.33 13.59
CA SER A 101 13.17 -15.49 13.13
C SER A 101 13.73 -15.29 11.72
N LYS A 102 13.16 -14.36 10.97
CA LYS A 102 13.55 -14.07 9.59
C LYS A 102 14.32 -12.77 9.45
N CYS A 103 14.10 -11.83 10.36
CA CYS A 103 14.73 -10.51 10.29
C CYS A 103 15.06 -10.03 11.70
N GLU A 104 16.35 -9.81 11.98
CA GLU A 104 16.78 -9.35 13.29
C GLU A 104 16.49 -7.88 13.56
N ASP A 105 16.16 -7.12 12.50
CA ASP A 105 16.07 -5.66 12.56
C ASP A 105 14.66 -5.14 12.80
N CYS A 106 13.66 -6.01 12.92
CA CYS A 106 12.30 -5.56 13.17
C CYS A 106 11.54 -6.56 14.05
N ASP A 107 10.45 -6.10 14.64
CA ASP A 107 9.57 -6.94 15.44
C ASP A 107 8.62 -7.78 14.59
N GLY A 108 8.73 -7.66 13.28
CA GLY A 108 7.90 -8.38 12.34
C GLY A 108 6.63 -7.64 11.97
N VAL A 109 5.98 -8.14 10.92
CA VAL A 109 4.70 -7.61 10.48
C VAL A 109 3.61 -8.24 11.34
N LYS A 110 2.80 -7.40 11.99
CA LYS A 110 1.66 -7.88 12.77
C LYS A 110 0.48 -8.06 11.84
N VAL A 111 -0.13 -9.23 11.90
CA VAL A 111 -1.25 -9.60 11.01
C VAL A 111 -2.43 -10.00 11.87
N TRP A 112 -3.59 -9.42 11.60
CA TRP A 112 -4.84 -9.85 12.25
C TRP A 112 -6.01 -9.59 11.33
N ASN A 113 -7.11 -10.31 11.60
CA ASN A 113 -8.33 -10.23 10.82
C ASN A 113 -9.43 -9.57 11.63
N GLU A 114 -10.24 -8.74 10.97
CA GLU A 114 -11.42 -8.15 11.58
C GLU A 114 -12.60 -8.30 10.64
N PRO A 115 -13.80 -8.61 11.16
CA PRO A 115 -15.00 -8.59 10.32
C PRO A 115 -15.35 -7.15 9.95
N TYR A 116 -15.81 -6.97 8.72
CA TYR A 116 -16.28 -5.68 8.24
C TYR A 116 -17.45 -5.91 7.30
N LYS A 117 -18.65 -5.58 7.75
CA LYS A 117 -19.88 -5.88 7.03
C LYS A 117 -19.95 -7.38 6.76
N SER A 118 -20.11 -7.82 5.51
CA SER A 118 -20.13 -9.24 5.15
C SER A 118 -18.77 -9.79 4.73
N LYS A 119 -17.70 -9.06 5.02
CA LYS A 119 -16.34 -9.37 4.54
C LYS A 119 -15.38 -9.43 5.70
N THR A 120 -14.16 -9.90 5.43
CA THR A 120 -13.07 -9.90 6.40
C THR A 120 -11.99 -8.97 5.93
N ARG A 121 -11.48 -8.13 6.82
CA ARG A 121 -10.33 -7.28 6.56
C ARG A 121 -9.10 -7.86 7.22
N VAL A 122 -8.02 -7.99 6.46
CA VAL A 122 -6.72 -8.43 6.95
C VAL A 122 -5.85 -7.20 7.12
N HIS A 123 -5.30 -7.01 8.31
CA HIS A 123 -4.46 -5.87 8.63
C HIS A 123 -3.01 -6.32 8.70
N LEU A 124 -2.13 -5.59 8.02
CA LEU A 124 -0.69 -5.83 8.01
C LEU A 124 -0.03 -4.57 8.56
N LEU A 125 0.57 -4.65 9.75
CA LEU A 125 1.10 -3.49 10.46
C LEU A 125 2.57 -3.65 10.79
N LEU A 126 3.35 -2.62 10.47
CA LEU A 126 4.70 -2.42 11.03
C LEU A 126 4.60 -1.28 12.03
N GLU A 127 4.62 -1.61 13.32
CA GLU A 127 4.48 -0.61 14.38
C GLU A 127 5.61 0.41 14.37
N GLU A 128 6.85 -0.04 14.20
CA GLU A 128 8.01 0.85 14.18
C GLU A 128 7.89 1.94 13.14
N GLU A 129 7.25 1.64 12.01
CA GLU A 129 7.10 2.56 10.90
C GLU A 129 5.74 3.25 10.89
N ARG A 130 4.84 2.88 11.78
CA ARG A 130 3.49 3.41 11.87
C ARG A 130 2.78 3.37 10.51
N TYR A 131 2.90 2.23 9.84
CA TYR A 131 2.31 2.03 8.52
C TYR A 131 1.55 0.72 8.47
N MET A 132 0.35 0.77 7.90
CA MET A 132 -0.54 -0.39 7.85
C MET A 132 -1.14 -0.53 6.46
N VAL A 133 -1.18 -1.77 5.99
CA VAL A 133 -1.89 -2.13 4.75
C VAL A 133 -3.10 -2.96 5.14
N VAL A 134 -4.24 -2.69 4.52
CA VAL A 134 -5.48 -3.43 4.78
C VAL A 134 -5.92 -4.11 3.49
N LEU A 135 -6.11 -5.43 3.57
CA LEU A 135 -6.66 -6.23 2.47
C LEU A 135 -8.08 -6.61 2.82
N GLU A 136 -8.95 -6.68 1.83
CA GLU A 136 -10.31 -7.12 2.02
C GLU A 136 -10.48 -8.48 1.38
N GLU A 137 -10.84 -9.47 2.19
CA GLU A 137 -11.07 -10.82 1.70
C GLU A 137 -12.53 -10.99 1.32
N ARG A 138 -12.77 -11.47 0.09
CA ARG A 138 -14.10 -11.73 -0.43
C ARG A 138 -14.14 -13.15 -0.97
N LYS A 139 -14.89 -14.05 -0.32
CA LYS A 139 -15.09 -15.43 -0.79
C LYS A 139 -13.78 -16.13 -1.16
N GLY A 140 -12.75 -15.96 -0.32
CA GLY A 140 -11.47 -16.63 -0.52
C GLY A 140 -10.50 -15.95 -1.48
N TYR A 141 -10.76 -14.71 -1.89
CA TYR A 141 -9.81 -13.92 -2.68
C TYR A 141 -9.69 -12.49 -2.12
N PHE A 142 -8.61 -11.82 -2.51
CA PHE A 142 -8.29 -10.48 -2.01
C PHE A 142 -8.35 -9.42 -3.09
#